data_9c4d846c18207788131fffdcd1fdcc4a
#
_entry.id   9c4d846c18207788131fffdcd1fdcc4a
#
_cell.length_a   1.000
_cell.length_b   1.000
_cell.length_c   1.000
_cell.angle_alpha   90.00
_cell.angle_beta   90.00
_cell.angle_gamma   90.00
#
_symmetry.space_group_name_H-M   'P 1'
#
loop_
_entity.id
_entity.type
_entity.pdbx_description
1 polymer ?
#
loop_
_entity_poly.entity_id
_entity_poly.type
_entity_poly.pdbx_seq_one_letter_code
_entity_poly.pdbx_strand_id
1 'polypeptide(L)'
;MKRRDFLLNTLPAAALLPEVINGYSVKAFDTNSPLVQALMRGTTLTDHVLVIVQLSGGNDGLNMVIPVADYSRYFNARSNVAIPEARVLPIAGVSGTGIHPSMTGLQSLFNEGKAKVIQAVGYPTPNFSHFRATDIWMSASNSTQEVYSGWAGRYLNYEYPNFPNGYPNTDMTDPLAIQIGSTTSLTTQGPSVNMGMSITNPTSFYNLVSGTTDPAPDTPAGKELKFIRQVNQQTQKYSTVIRAAANAVTQQATYPTNNSLADQLKIVARLVKGGLKTRVYMVSFGGFDTHSVQVNAADTTTGAHATLLQRVSDAIKAFQDDLKFLGVEERVIGMTYSEFGRRIKSNSSVGTDHGAAAPMFLFGSSVEAGMLGVNPTIPANASVNDNIPMQYDFRSIYSTILEKWFCLDKTIVESLFPPNINTQLQTLPLLKAGVCSGVTPPPPPDPADVIVTNYPNPFITSTTIKFKTEGGHTLIQIIDTLGRVLKVLVDRDYPTAGIYTVNFDAEGLAHGIYYARFQNGVTQQVRAMLKVR
;
A
#
# COMPACT_ATOMS: atom_id res chain seq x y z
N MET A 1 26.14 13.34 26.11
CA MET A 1 26.33 12.67 24.81
C MET A 1 26.01 11.20 25.01
N LYS A 2 24.98 10.65 24.33
CA LYS A 2 24.61 9.24 24.48
C LYS A 2 25.65 8.39 23.74
N ARG A 3 25.97 7.19 24.23
CA ARG A 3 26.96 6.26 23.61
C ARG A 3 26.76 6.09 22.10
N ARG A 4 25.53 6.15 21.66
CA ARG A 4 25.10 6.03 20.25
C ARG A 4 25.53 7.24 19.42
N ASP A 5 25.38 8.47 19.94
CA ASP A 5 25.76 9.71 19.24
C ASP A 5 27.28 9.84 19.10
N PHE A 6 28.03 9.28 20.05
CA PHE A 6 29.49 9.18 19.99
C PHE A 6 29.92 8.25 18.84
N LEU A 7 29.30 7.08 18.73
CA LEU A 7 29.63 6.10 17.67
C LEU A 7 29.27 6.60 16.27
N LEU A 8 28.13 7.24 16.09
CA LEU A 8 27.71 7.78 14.79
C LEU A 8 28.58 8.96 14.29
N ASN A 9 29.12 9.76 15.21
CA ASN A 9 29.95 10.91 14.87
C ASN A 9 31.44 10.55 14.74
N THR A 10 31.87 9.39 15.24
CA THR A 10 33.27 8.97 15.18
C THR A 10 33.57 7.94 14.09
N LEU A 11 32.54 7.23 13.55
CA LEU A 11 32.72 6.26 12.47
C LEU A 11 33.35 6.82 11.19
N PRO A 12 33.00 8.03 10.70
CA PRO A 12 33.69 8.62 9.54
C PRO A 12 35.17 8.93 9.79
N ALA A 13 35.55 9.23 11.04
CA ALA A 13 36.94 9.51 11.41
C ALA A 13 37.75 8.24 11.65
N ALA A 14 37.10 7.16 12.10
CA ALA A 14 37.78 5.87 12.34
C ALA A 14 38.12 5.15 11.03
N ALA A 15 37.39 5.40 9.92
CA ALA A 15 37.71 4.86 8.60
C ALA A 15 39.00 5.45 7.98
N LEU A 16 39.57 6.47 8.57
CA LEU A 16 40.79 7.16 8.12
C LEU A 16 42.01 6.91 9.05
N LEU A 17 41.90 6.09 10.08
CA LEU A 17 43.03 5.82 10.98
C LEU A 17 43.80 4.58 10.51
N PRO A 18 45.17 4.64 10.49
CA PRO A 18 45.96 3.52 10.06
C PRO A 18 45.89 2.33 11.02
N GLU A 19 45.92 1.19 10.44
CA GLU A 19 45.57 -0.16 10.84
C GLU A 19 46.28 -0.77 12.06
N VAL A 20 46.98 -0.03 12.91
CA VAL A 20 47.76 -0.64 14.00
C VAL A 20 47.62 0.12 15.33
N ILE A 21 46.95 -0.50 16.28
CA ILE A 21 47.07 -0.14 17.68
C ILE A 21 47.80 -1.31 18.41
N ASN A 22 49.03 -1.01 18.95
CA ASN A 22 49.85 -1.97 19.69
C ASN A 22 50.24 -3.25 18.94
N GLY A 23 50.52 -3.13 17.60
CA GLY A 23 50.99 -4.28 16.83
C GLY A 23 49.92 -5.26 16.37
N TYR A 24 48.66 -4.99 16.62
CA TYR A 24 47.54 -5.79 16.14
C TYR A 24 46.82 -5.03 15.02
N SER A 25 46.64 -5.69 13.88
CA SER A 25 45.82 -5.14 12.79
C SER A 25 44.35 -5.11 13.23
N VAL A 26 43.79 -3.92 13.40
CA VAL A 26 42.38 -3.75 13.75
C VAL A 26 41.56 -3.78 12.45
N LYS A 27 41.32 -4.96 11.90
CA LYS A 27 40.28 -5.19 10.88
C LYS A 27 38.85 -5.23 11.45
N ALA A 28 38.66 -4.66 12.65
CA ALA A 28 37.39 -4.73 13.35
C ALA A 28 36.29 -3.83 12.76
N PHE A 29 36.61 -3.03 11.76
CA PHE A 29 35.67 -2.05 11.17
C PHE A 29 35.67 -2.07 9.65
N ASP A 30 35.78 -3.26 9.06
CA ASP A 30 35.41 -3.45 7.66
C ASP A 30 33.93 -3.07 7.52
N THR A 31 33.60 -2.24 6.51
CA THR A 31 32.23 -1.88 6.15
C THR A 31 31.33 -3.12 5.92
N ASN A 32 31.95 -4.28 5.67
CA ASN A 32 31.29 -5.57 5.55
C ASN A 32 31.23 -6.37 6.86
N SER A 33 31.70 -5.84 7.99
CA SER A 33 31.56 -6.57 9.24
C SER A 33 30.08 -6.63 9.67
N PRO A 34 29.56 -7.77 10.16
CA PRO A 34 28.18 -7.89 10.62
C PRO A 34 27.80 -6.86 11.69
N LEU A 35 28.77 -6.43 12.50
CA LEU A 35 28.58 -5.39 13.52
C LEU A 35 28.45 -3.99 12.89
N VAL A 36 29.27 -3.66 11.92
CA VAL A 36 29.16 -2.37 11.20
C VAL A 36 27.89 -2.36 10.37
N GLN A 37 27.55 -3.46 9.73
CA GLN A 37 26.27 -3.58 9.03
C GLN A 37 25.07 -3.54 9.99
N ALA A 38 25.12 -4.16 11.15
CA ALA A 38 24.10 -4.05 12.18
C ALA A 38 23.99 -2.63 12.75
N LEU A 39 25.11 -1.90 12.83
CA LEU A 39 25.14 -0.48 13.23
C LEU A 39 24.70 0.45 12.08
N MET A 40 25.01 0.08 10.83
CA MET A 40 24.53 0.78 9.63
C MET A 40 23.07 0.43 9.30
N ARG A 41 22.59 -0.75 9.62
CA ARG A 41 21.17 -1.12 9.69
C ARG A 41 20.44 -0.39 10.84
N GLY A 42 21.19 0.45 11.58
CA GLY A 42 20.66 1.33 12.61
C GLY A 42 19.54 2.21 12.06
N THR A 43 18.32 1.73 12.17
CA THR A 43 17.08 2.51 12.27
C THR A 43 16.90 3.63 11.25
N THR A 44 16.84 3.28 9.99
CA THR A 44 16.36 4.19 8.94
C THR A 44 14.98 3.82 8.45
N LEU A 45 14.32 2.86 9.10
CA LEU A 45 12.89 2.67 8.95
C LEU A 45 12.20 3.89 9.56
N THR A 46 11.49 4.62 8.74
CA THR A 46 10.60 5.67 9.26
C THR A 46 9.56 5.00 10.16
N ASP A 47 9.02 5.74 11.11
CA ASP A 47 7.83 5.28 11.86
C ASP A 47 6.52 5.68 11.14
N HIS A 48 6.63 5.99 9.86
CA HIS A 48 5.56 6.48 9.00
C HIS A 48 4.51 5.39 8.73
N VAL A 49 3.27 5.80 8.77
CA VAL A 49 2.07 4.96 8.60
C VAL A 49 1.23 5.49 7.45
N LEU A 50 0.80 4.61 6.57
CA LEU A 50 -0.17 4.92 5.52
C LEU A 50 -1.54 4.32 5.86
N VAL A 51 -2.58 5.14 5.79
CA VAL A 51 -3.98 4.70 5.90
C VAL A 51 -4.64 4.77 4.53
N ILE A 52 -5.09 3.64 4.02
CA ILE A 52 -5.77 3.52 2.73
C ILE A 52 -7.28 3.42 2.99
N VAL A 53 -8.04 4.37 2.45
CA VAL A 53 -9.51 4.42 2.55
C VAL A 53 -10.11 4.07 1.19
N GLN A 54 -10.65 2.87 1.06
CA GLN A 54 -11.34 2.44 -0.14
C GLN A 54 -12.80 2.93 -0.13
N LEU A 55 -13.20 3.67 -1.16
CA LEU A 55 -14.58 4.08 -1.42
C LEU A 55 -15.17 3.14 -2.47
N SER A 56 -15.80 2.04 -2.03
CA SER A 56 -16.24 0.97 -2.91
C SER A 56 -17.59 1.28 -3.58
N GLY A 57 -17.63 1.13 -4.90
CA GLY A 57 -18.82 1.32 -5.72
C GLY A 57 -18.65 2.33 -6.87
N GLY A 58 -17.47 2.88 -7.10
CA GLY A 58 -17.25 3.86 -8.17
C GLY A 58 -17.84 5.23 -7.84
N ASN A 59 -17.10 6.01 -7.08
CA ASN A 59 -17.56 7.32 -6.58
C ASN A 59 -17.77 8.35 -7.69
N ASP A 60 -18.86 9.10 -7.63
CA ASP A 60 -19.12 10.24 -8.57
C ASP A 60 -18.22 11.43 -8.25
N GLY A 61 -17.09 11.47 -8.95
CA GLY A 61 -16.07 12.49 -8.79
C GLY A 61 -16.52 13.89 -9.12
N LEU A 62 -17.40 14.08 -10.11
CA LEU A 62 -17.87 15.41 -10.50
C LEU A 62 -18.85 16.01 -9.48
N ASN A 63 -19.57 15.20 -8.71
CA ASN A 63 -20.39 15.69 -7.60
C ASN A 63 -19.60 15.74 -6.29
N MET A 64 -18.44 15.10 -6.22
CA MET A 64 -17.53 15.19 -5.06
C MET A 64 -16.65 16.45 -5.15
N VAL A 65 -16.07 16.72 -6.34
CA VAL A 65 -15.22 17.88 -6.63
C VAL A 65 -15.78 18.57 -7.87
N ILE A 66 -16.38 19.74 -7.68
CA ILE A 66 -17.23 20.43 -8.65
C ILE A 66 -16.40 21.47 -9.40
N PRO A 67 -16.40 21.47 -10.76
CA PRO A 67 -15.68 22.43 -11.60
C PRO A 67 -16.45 23.76 -11.73
N VAL A 68 -16.36 24.62 -10.71
CA VAL A 68 -17.08 25.90 -10.66
C VAL A 68 -16.68 26.82 -11.82
N ALA A 69 -15.42 26.82 -12.23
CA ALA A 69 -14.97 27.62 -13.38
C ALA A 69 -15.64 27.25 -14.73
N ASP A 70 -16.19 26.05 -14.82
CA ASP A 70 -16.92 25.56 -16.00
C ASP A 70 -18.32 25.03 -15.62
N TYR A 71 -18.93 25.72 -14.66
CA TYR A 71 -20.18 25.29 -14.05
C TYR A 71 -21.32 25.06 -15.05
N SER A 72 -21.43 25.89 -16.07
CA SER A 72 -22.50 25.77 -17.08
C SER A 72 -22.42 24.43 -17.83
N ARG A 73 -21.23 23.95 -18.17
CA ARG A 73 -21.03 22.64 -18.81
C ARG A 73 -21.31 21.49 -17.86
N TYR A 74 -20.86 21.60 -16.61
CA TYR A 74 -21.17 20.64 -15.56
C TYR A 74 -22.69 20.51 -15.39
N PHE A 75 -23.40 21.64 -15.23
CA PHE A 75 -24.84 21.64 -15.06
C PHE A 75 -25.58 21.07 -16.28
N ASN A 76 -25.21 21.49 -17.51
CA ASN A 76 -25.86 21.01 -18.72
C ASN A 76 -25.68 19.51 -18.94
N ALA A 77 -24.54 18.94 -18.54
CA ALA A 77 -24.29 17.52 -18.68
C ALA A 77 -25.08 16.66 -17.67
N ARG A 78 -25.44 17.21 -16.49
CA ARG A 78 -26.01 16.42 -15.40
C ARG A 78 -27.02 17.18 -14.52
N SER A 79 -27.88 17.99 -15.14
CA SER A 79 -28.78 18.91 -14.46
C SER A 79 -29.68 18.28 -13.38
N ASN A 80 -30.03 16.98 -13.53
CA ASN A 80 -30.87 16.24 -12.58
C ASN A 80 -30.11 15.75 -11.33
N VAL A 81 -28.77 15.83 -11.31
CA VAL A 81 -27.92 15.49 -10.15
C VAL A 81 -26.94 16.59 -9.78
N ALA A 82 -26.87 17.68 -10.56
CA ALA A 82 -25.90 18.76 -10.37
C ALA A 82 -26.09 19.48 -9.02
N ILE A 83 -24.99 19.75 -8.35
CA ILE A 83 -24.97 20.55 -7.12
C ILE A 83 -25.10 22.03 -7.48
N PRO A 84 -26.04 22.80 -6.93
CA PRO A 84 -26.17 24.23 -7.19
C PRO A 84 -24.89 25.00 -6.88
N GLU A 85 -24.45 25.88 -7.79
CA GLU A 85 -23.17 26.60 -7.68
C GLU A 85 -23.04 27.34 -6.35
N ALA A 86 -24.10 28.03 -5.93
CA ALA A 86 -24.14 28.79 -4.68
C ALA A 86 -24.01 27.93 -3.39
N ARG A 87 -24.11 26.60 -3.52
CA ARG A 87 -23.98 25.65 -2.38
C ARG A 87 -22.64 24.96 -2.34
N VAL A 88 -21.81 25.08 -3.40
CA VAL A 88 -20.49 24.46 -3.48
C VAL A 88 -19.56 25.05 -2.43
N LEU A 89 -18.90 24.20 -1.63
CA LEU A 89 -17.91 24.64 -0.66
C LEU A 89 -16.58 24.97 -1.34
N PRO A 90 -16.00 26.16 -1.10
CA PRO A 90 -14.69 26.51 -1.66
C PRO A 90 -13.58 25.69 -1.01
N ILE A 91 -12.50 25.47 -1.77
CA ILE A 91 -11.24 24.89 -1.31
C ILE A 91 -10.24 26.02 -1.07
N ALA A 92 -9.63 26.08 0.10
CA ALA A 92 -8.65 27.10 0.44
C ALA A 92 -7.47 27.09 -0.57
N GLY A 93 -7.16 28.28 -1.11
CA GLY A 93 -6.08 28.45 -2.09
C GLY A 93 -6.36 27.89 -3.50
N VAL A 94 -7.57 27.44 -3.80
CA VAL A 94 -7.95 26.91 -5.11
C VAL A 94 -9.14 27.72 -5.66
N SER A 95 -8.95 28.35 -6.82
CA SER A 95 -10.03 29.07 -7.51
C SER A 95 -10.72 28.20 -8.57
N GLY A 96 -12.00 28.45 -8.79
CA GLY A 96 -12.77 27.78 -9.84
C GLY A 96 -13.07 26.30 -9.62
N THR A 97 -12.80 25.79 -8.41
CA THR A 97 -13.09 24.42 -7.99
C THR A 97 -13.61 24.43 -6.56
N GLY A 98 -14.56 23.59 -6.27
CA GLY A 98 -15.05 23.39 -4.90
C GLY A 98 -15.44 21.95 -4.65
N ILE A 99 -15.90 21.67 -3.44
CA ILE A 99 -16.33 20.35 -3.02
C ILE A 99 -17.81 20.35 -2.63
N HIS A 100 -18.37 19.16 -2.59
CA HIS A 100 -19.77 18.94 -2.23
C HIS A 100 -20.13 19.60 -0.87
N PRO A 101 -21.31 20.23 -0.72
CA PRO A 101 -21.70 20.95 0.51
C PRO A 101 -21.72 20.08 1.78
N SER A 102 -21.87 18.77 1.64
CA SER A 102 -21.80 17.84 2.79
C SER A 102 -20.36 17.54 3.27
N MET A 103 -19.33 18.07 2.62
CA MET A 103 -17.92 17.72 2.92
C MET A 103 -17.23 18.77 3.81
N THR A 104 -17.92 19.28 4.82
CA THR A 104 -17.43 20.36 5.71
C THR A 104 -16.19 19.95 6.52
N GLY A 105 -16.06 18.69 6.91
CA GLY A 105 -14.87 18.17 7.61
C GLY A 105 -13.63 18.21 6.72
N LEU A 106 -13.74 17.78 5.45
CA LEU A 106 -12.63 17.89 4.49
C LEU A 106 -12.32 19.35 4.16
N GLN A 107 -13.34 20.22 4.03
CA GLN A 107 -13.10 21.66 3.87
C GLN A 107 -12.27 22.22 5.04
N SER A 108 -12.57 21.81 6.27
CA SER A 108 -11.78 22.21 7.44
C SER A 108 -10.31 21.76 7.31
N LEU A 109 -10.06 20.53 6.85
CA LEU A 109 -8.70 20.04 6.62
C LEU A 109 -7.96 20.82 5.50
N PHE A 110 -8.66 21.25 4.46
CA PHE A 110 -8.06 22.16 3.45
C PHE A 110 -7.69 23.51 4.09
N ASN A 111 -8.56 24.06 4.92
CA ASN A 111 -8.29 25.32 5.63
C ASN A 111 -7.13 25.18 6.64
N GLU A 112 -6.93 24.00 7.19
CA GLU A 112 -5.81 23.66 8.09
C GLU A 112 -4.50 23.35 7.35
N GLY A 113 -4.51 23.32 6.02
CA GLY A 113 -3.33 22.94 5.22
C GLY A 113 -2.96 21.45 5.32
N LYS A 114 -3.96 20.57 5.55
CA LYS A 114 -3.80 19.13 5.78
C LYS A 114 -4.49 18.24 4.76
N ALA A 115 -5.03 18.80 3.69
CA ALA A 115 -5.69 18.03 2.63
C ALA A 115 -5.23 18.46 1.25
N LYS A 116 -5.09 17.50 0.35
CA LYS A 116 -4.84 17.68 -1.08
C LYS A 116 -5.87 16.88 -1.88
N VAL A 117 -6.43 17.48 -2.90
CA VAL A 117 -7.17 16.78 -3.94
C VAL A 117 -6.31 16.59 -5.18
N ILE A 118 -6.31 15.38 -5.73
CA ILE A 118 -5.66 15.05 -7.00
C ILE A 118 -6.77 14.79 -8.01
N GLN A 119 -6.83 15.60 -9.05
CA GLN A 119 -7.90 15.55 -10.05
C GLN A 119 -7.71 14.42 -11.04
N ALA A 120 -8.83 13.84 -11.46
CA ALA A 120 -8.93 12.91 -12.58
C ALA A 120 -7.87 11.78 -12.53
N VAL A 121 -7.79 11.08 -11.40
CA VAL A 121 -6.91 9.93 -11.22
C VAL A 121 -7.55 8.68 -11.80
N GLY A 122 -6.77 7.93 -12.57
CA GLY A 122 -7.22 6.71 -13.21
C GLY A 122 -6.07 5.87 -13.73
N TYR A 123 -6.30 5.12 -14.82
CA TYR A 123 -5.30 4.34 -15.52
C TYR A 123 -5.67 4.16 -16.99
N PRO A 124 -4.72 3.88 -17.89
CA PRO A 124 -5.00 3.67 -19.32
C PRO A 124 -5.94 2.48 -19.53
N THR A 125 -6.85 2.61 -20.52
CA THR A 125 -7.83 1.57 -20.87
C THR A 125 -8.64 1.07 -19.67
N PRO A 126 -9.45 1.95 -19.03
CA PRO A 126 -10.13 1.63 -17.79
C PRO A 126 -11.10 0.45 -17.94
N ASN A 127 -11.19 -0.37 -16.91
CA ASN A 127 -12.16 -1.45 -16.80
C ASN A 127 -13.31 -0.99 -15.89
N PHE A 128 -14.55 -1.26 -16.30
CA PHE A 128 -15.76 -0.81 -15.61
C PHE A 128 -16.43 -1.92 -14.77
N SER A 129 -15.78 -3.08 -14.61
CA SER A 129 -16.18 -4.10 -13.65
C SER A 129 -15.61 -3.77 -12.27
N HIS A 130 -16.45 -3.67 -11.25
CA HIS A 130 -16.02 -3.45 -9.87
C HIS A 130 -14.90 -4.39 -9.43
N PHE A 131 -15.07 -5.69 -9.69
CA PHE A 131 -14.09 -6.70 -9.30
C PHE A 131 -12.74 -6.45 -9.99
N ARG A 132 -12.75 -6.35 -11.32
CA ARG A 132 -11.51 -6.20 -12.07
C ARG A 132 -10.82 -4.86 -11.82
N ALA A 133 -11.58 -3.77 -11.77
CA ALA A 133 -11.04 -2.45 -11.46
C ALA A 133 -10.43 -2.41 -10.05
N THR A 134 -11.10 -2.99 -9.06
CA THR A 134 -10.54 -3.13 -7.70
C THR A 134 -9.23 -3.89 -7.70
N ASP A 135 -9.14 -5.04 -8.42
CA ASP A 135 -7.90 -5.80 -8.53
C ASP A 135 -6.76 -4.98 -9.17
N ILE A 136 -7.07 -4.17 -10.19
CA ILE A 136 -6.09 -3.29 -10.84
C ILE A 136 -5.54 -2.27 -9.84
N TRP A 137 -6.38 -1.60 -9.06
CA TRP A 137 -5.95 -0.65 -8.04
C TRP A 137 -5.15 -1.32 -6.92
N MET A 138 -5.59 -2.48 -6.45
CA MET A 138 -4.91 -3.22 -5.38
C MET A 138 -3.57 -3.80 -5.82
N SER A 139 -3.48 -4.29 -7.06
CA SER A 139 -2.25 -4.89 -7.60
C SER A 139 -1.32 -3.91 -8.30
N ALA A 140 -1.81 -2.71 -8.66
CA ALA A 140 -1.14 -1.77 -9.55
C ALA A 140 -0.83 -2.35 -10.96
N SER A 141 -1.62 -3.33 -11.43
CA SER A 141 -1.48 -3.93 -12.76
C SER A 141 -2.04 -3.05 -13.87
N ASN A 142 -1.78 -3.40 -15.12
CA ASN A 142 -2.54 -2.91 -16.26
C ASN A 142 -3.92 -3.58 -16.33
N SER A 143 -4.83 -2.99 -17.09
CA SER A 143 -6.18 -3.55 -17.29
C SER A 143 -6.18 -4.93 -17.95
N THR A 144 -5.18 -5.23 -18.77
CA THR A 144 -5.00 -6.50 -19.50
C THR A 144 -4.09 -7.50 -18.81
N GLN A 145 -3.55 -7.17 -17.62
CA GLN A 145 -2.59 -7.99 -16.90
C GLN A 145 -3.15 -8.40 -15.54
N GLU A 146 -3.22 -9.69 -15.26
CA GLU A 146 -3.55 -10.22 -13.93
C GLU A 146 -2.29 -10.35 -13.08
N VAL A 147 -2.32 -9.75 -11.89
CA VAL A 147 -1.23 -9.78 -10.91
C VAL A 147 -1.80 -10.17 -9.55
N TYR A 148 -1.32 -11.27 -9.02
CA TYR A 148 -1.82 -11.88 -7.77
C TYR A 148 -1.13 -11.37 -6.50
N SER A 149 -0.35 -10.31 -6.62
CA SER A 149 0.26 -9.62 -5.48
C SER A 149 -0.12 -8.14 -5.47
N GLY A 150 -0.33 -7.60 -4.29
CA GLY A 150 -0.67 -6.19 -4.09
C GLY A 150 0.57 -5.30 -4.06
N TRP A 151 0.39 -4.05 -4.40
CA TRP A 151 1.49 -3.09 -4.43
C TRP A 151 2.10 -2.87 -3.03
N ALA A 152 1.28 -2.73 -2.00
CA ALA A 152 1.75 -2.59 -0.62
C ALA A 152 2.34 -3.92 -0.08
N GLY A 153 1.79 -5.06 -0.50
CA GLY A 153 2.35 -6.37 -0.17
C GLY A 153 3.76 -6.57 -0.75
N ARG A 154 4.03 -6.10 -1.98
CA ARG A 154 5.38 -6.12 -2.56
C ARG A 154 6.34 -5.19 -1.82
N TYR A 155 5.88 -3.99 -1.45
CA TYR A 155 6.65 -3.08 -0.60
C TYR A 155 7.00 -3.71 0.75
N LEU A 156 6.03 -4.28 1.44
CA LEU A 156 6.26 -4.92 2.73
C LEU A 156 7.18 -6.15 2.61
N ASN A 157 7.06 -6.92 1.53
CA ASN A 157 7.98 -8.04 1.27
C ASN A 157 9.43 -7.58 1.00
N TYR A 158 9.62 -6.40 0.41
CA TYR A 158 10.93 -5.80 0.27
C TYR A 158 11.49 -5.34 1.62
N GLU A 159 10.70 -4.63 2.42
CA GLU A 159 11.12 -4.06 3.69
C GLU A 159 11.31 -5.15 4.79
N TYR A 160 10.50 -6.21 4.73
CA TYR A 160 10.49 -7.32 5.70
C TYR A 160 10.67 -8.67 4.97
N PRO A 161 11.89 -8.94 4.48
CA PRO A 161 12.17 -10.16 3.74
C PRO A 161 11.97 -11.40 4.61
N ASN A 162 11.62 -12.52 3.97
CA ASN A 162 11.37 -13.82 4.60
C ASN A 162 10.09 -13.90 5.47
N PHE A 163 9.32 -12.82 5.62
CA PHE A 163 8.05 -12.91 6.31
C PHE A 163 7.19 -14.09 5.77
N PRO A 164 6.55 -14.93 6.59
CA PRO A 164 6.39 -14.84 8.05
C PRO A 164 7.50 -15.52 8.87
N ASN A 165 8.51 -16.11 8.22
CA ASN A 165 9.61 -16.77 8.90
C ASN A 165 10.50 -15.73 9.60
N GLY A 166 10.83 -15.98 10.87
CA GLY A 166 11.58 -15.01 11.66
C GLY A 166 10.77 -13.81 12.14
N TYR A 167 9.43 -13.82 12.00
CA TYR A 167 8.54 -12.79 12.52
C TYR A 167 7.47 -13.39 13.45
N PRO A 168 7.06 -12.65 14.51
CA PRO A 168 7.66 -11.40 15.01
C PRO A 168 9.10 -11.61 15.49
N ASN A 169 9.90 -10.52 15.44
CA ASN A 169 11.29 -10.50 15.93
C ASN A 169 11.54 -9.23 16.77
N THR A 170 12.77 -9.02 17.26
CA THR A 170 13.12 -7.86 18.09
C THR A 170 12.93 -6.52 17.42
N ASP A 171 13.10 -6.46 16.09
CA ASP A 171 13.00 -5.22 15.31
C ASP A 171 11.55 -4.94 14.89
N MET A 172 10.80 -5.99 14.57
CA MET A 172 9.40 -5.94 14.15
C MET A 172 8.56 -6.94 14.93
N THR A 173 8.03 -6.47 16.05
CA THR A 173 7.16 -7.25 16.97
C THR A 173 5.71 -7.29 16.51
N ASP A 174 5.32 -6.44 15.57
CA ASP A 174 3.95 -6.08 15.26
C ASP A 174 3.54 -6.55 13.86
N PRO A 175 2.23 -6.64 13.56
CA PRO A 175 1.76 -6.91 12.20
C PRO A 175 2.27 -5.86 11.22
N LEU A 176 2.73 -6.27 10.04
CA LEU A 176 3.25 -5.36 9.02
C LEU A 176 2.16 -4.47 8.41
N ALA A 177 0.98 -5.06 8.20
CA ALA A 177 -0.22 -4.35 7.77
C ALA A 177 -1.46 -4.89 8.49
N ILE A 178 -2.44 -4.02 8.69
CA ILE A 178 -3.73 -4.38 9.31
C ILE A 178 -4.87 -3.83 8.46
N GLN A 179 -5.80 -4.70 8.08
CA GLN A 179 -7.09 -4.31 7.56
C GLN A 179 -8.14 -4.33 8.67
N ILE A 180 -8.87 -3.25 8.82
CA ILE A 180 -10.03 -3.23 9.73
C ILE A 180 -11.22 -3.79 8.96
N GLY A 181 -11.57 -5.03 9.26
CA GLY A 181 -12.61 -5.78 8.55
C GLY A 181 -12.46 -7.30 8.76
N SER A 182 -13.25 -8.09 8.05
CA SER A 182 -13.28 -9.55 8.20
C SER A 182 -12.28 -10.29 7.29
N THR A 183 -11.80 -9.65 6.24
CA THR A 183 -10.92 -10.27 5.23
C THR A 183 -9.74 -9.37 4.90
N THR A 184 -8.62 -9.97 4.54
CA THR A 184 -7.45 -9.23 4.04
C THR A 184 -7.62 -8.88 2.56
N SER A 185 -7.12 -7.72 2.17
CA SER A 185 -7.15 -7.23 0.80
C SER A 185 -5.99 -7.77 -0.03
N LEU A 186 -6.19 -7.88 -1.36
CA LEU A 186 -5.11 -8.10 -2.32
C LEU A 186 -4.00 -7.05 -2.19
N THR A 187 -4.31 -5.83 -1.76
CA THR A 187 -3.31 -4.75 -1.59
C THR A 187 -2.13 -5.19 -0.72
N THR A 188 -2.37 -5.98 0.32
CA THR A 188 -1.35 -6.47 1.25
C THR A 188 -0.81 -7.86 0.90
N GLN A 189 -1.29 -8.47 -0.17
CA GLN A 189 -0.78 -9.75 -0.65
C GLN A 189 0.64 -9.58 -1.19
N GLY A 190 1.61 -10.19 -0.53
CA GLY A 190 2.98 -10.27 -1.02
C GLY A 190 3.13 -11.32 -2.13
N PRO A 191 4.31 -11.43 -2.73
CA PRO A 191 4.55 -12.39 -3.83
C PRO A 191 4.28 -13.86 -3.47
N SER A 192 4.48 -14.22 -2.20
CA SER A 192 4.34 -15.62 -1.74
C SER A 192 3.32 -15.80 -0.63
N VAL A 193 3.12 -14.78 0.20
CA VAL A 193 2.24 -14.83 1.37
C VAL A 193 1.53 -13.49 1.54
N ASN A 194 0.44 -13.47 2.29
CA ASN A 194 -0.18 -12.20 2.69
C ASN A 194 0.68 -11.54 3.78
N MET A 195 1.07 -10.29 3.56
CA MET A 195 1.90 -9.50 4.47
C MET A 195 1.09 -8.78 5.54
N GLY A 196 -0.23 -8.84 5.47
CA GLY A 196 -1.16 -8.22 6.40
C GLY A 196 -2.06 -9.22 7.11
N MET A 197 -2.81 -8.71 8.06
CA MET A 197 -3.88 -9.43 8.73
C MET A 197 -5.15 -8.58 8.80
N SER A 198 -6.30 -9.21 9.07
CA SER A 198 -7.56 -8.50 9.29
C SER A 198 -7.99 -8.61 10.76
N ILE A 199 -8.58 -7.53 11.26
CA ILE A 199 -9.21 -7.49 12.58
C ILE A 199 -10.54 -6.72 12.50
N THR A 200 -11.56 -7.22 13.18
CA THR A 200 -12.84 -6.49 13.32
C THR A 200 -12.87 -5.66 14.60
N ASN A 201 -12.29 -6.18 15.67
CA ASN A 201 -12.22 -5.52 16.96
C ASN A 201 -10.89 -5.87 17.65
N PRO A 202 -10.05 -4.89 18.01
CA PRO A 202 -8.73 -5.15 18.56
C PRO A 202 -8.72 -5.80 19.95
N THR A 203 -9.86 -5.78 20.66
CA THR A 203 -9.96 -6.34 22.01
C THR A 203 -10.55 -7.75 22.08
N SER A 204 -11.28 -8.19 21.05
CA SER A 204 -12.01 -9.47 21.07
C SER A 204 -11.66 -10.45 19.95
N PHE A 205 -10.88 -10.07 18.95
CA PHE A 205 -10.66 -10.92 17.76
C PHE A 205 -9.91 -12.23 18.02
N TYR A 206 -9.19 -12.35 19.13
CA TYR A 206 -8.38 -13.52 19.50
C TYR A 206 -9.18 -14.66 20.15
N ASN A 207 -10.44 -14.44 20.50
CA ASN A 207 -11.27 -15.47 21.16
C ASN A 207 -11.68 -16.63 20.22
N LEU A 208 -11.31 -16.60 18.96
CA LEU A 208 -11.84 -17.48 17.94
C LEU A 208 -11.02 -18.74 17.65
N VAL A 209 -9.77 -18.88 18.14
CA VAL A 209 -8.97 -20.06 17.75
C VAL A 209 -7.94 -20.50 18.80
N SER A 210 -8.15 -21.66 19.38
CA SER A 210 -7.08 -22.51 19.89
C SER A 210 -6.56 -23.35 18.71
N GLY A 211 -5.38 -23.00 18.16
CA GLY A 211 -4.89 -23.63 16.93
C GLY A 211 -4.20 -24.96 17.15
N THR A 212 -4.55 -25.99 16.38
CA THR A 212 -3.77 -27.19 16.18
C THR A 212 -2.69 -26.96 15.14
N THR A 213 -1.49 -27.49 15.39
CA THR A 213 -0.32 -27.41 14.51
C THR A 213 -0.16 -28.63 13.61
N ASP A 214 -1.20 -29.44 13.44
CA ASP A 214 -1.14 -30.65 12.62
C ASP A 214 -0.78 -30.35 11.17
N PRO A 215 0.07 -31.15 10.53
CA PRO A 215 0.42 -30.98 9.14
C PRO A 215 -0.82 -31.11 8.26
N ALA A 216 -0.96 -30.24 7.28
CA ALA A 216 -2.04 -30.32 6.29
C ALA A 216 -1.64 -31.25 5.14
N PRO A 217 -2.55 -32.07 4.59
CA PRO A 217 -2.28 -32.92 3.43
C PRO A 217 -1.77 -32.12 2.22
N ASP A 218 -0.93 -32.71 1.37
CA ASP A 218 -0.49 -32.06 0.13
C ASP A 218 -1.53 -32.24 -1.00
N THR A 219 -2.69 -31.67 -0.78
CA THR A 219 -3.82 -31.61 -1.72
C THR A 219 -4.25 -30.14 -1.88
N PRO A 220 -5.03 -29.78 -2.92
CA PRO A 220 -5.59 -28.42 -3.02
C PRO A 220 -6.31 -27.97 -1.75
N ALA A 221 -7.18 -28.80 -1.17
CA ALA A 221 -7.86 -28.53 0.10
C ALA A 221 -6.89 -28.44 1.28
N GLY A 222 -5.83 -29.25 1.30
CA GLY A 222 -4.78 -29.19 2.32
C GLY A 222 -3.94 -27.93 2.23
N LYS A 223 -3.75 -27.37 1.03
CA LYS A 223 -3.08 -26.06 0.84
C LYS A 223 -3.92 -24.91 1.39
N GLU A 224 -5.24 -24.94 1.15
CA GLU A 224 -6.16 -23.98 1.77
C GLU A 224 -6.19 -24.13 3.29
N LEU A 225 -6.22 -25.36 3.80
CA LEU A 225 -6.14 -25.62 5.23
C LEU A 225 -4.82 -25.12 5.84
N LYS A 226 -3.70 -25.32 5.15
CA LYS A 226 -2.39 -24.77 5.56
C LYS A 226 -2.42 -23.25 5.61
N PHE A 227 -3.01 -22.61 4.61
CA PHE A 227 -3.19 -21.15 4.58
C PHE A 227 -4.03 -20.65 5.76
N ILE A 228 -5.19 -21.29 6.02
CA ILE A 228 -6.04 -20.95 7.16
C ILE A 228 -5.29 -21.12 8.48
N ARG A 229 -4.51 -22.20 8.64
CA ARG A 229 -3.69 -22.45 9.83
C ARG A 229 -2.59 -21.40 9.99
N GLN A 230 -1.92 -20.97 8.91
CA GLN A 230 -0.92 -19.89 8.95
C GLN A 230 -1.54 -18.56 9.36
N VAL A 231 -2.71 -18.21 8.81
CA VAL A 231 -3.46 -17.00 9.21
C VAL A 231 -3.81 -17.06 10.70
N ASN A 232 -4.27 -18.22 11.20
CA ASN A 232 -4.59 -18.41 12.60
C ASN A 232 -3.37 -18.30 13.51
N GLN A 233 -2.24 -18.90 13.13
CA GLN A 233 -0.99 -18.79 13.90
C GLN A 233 -0.48 -17.36 13.96
N GLN A 234 -0.54 -16.61 12.86
CA GLN A 234 -0.19 -15.19 12.84
C GLN A 234 -1.13 -14.38 13.72
N THR A 235 -2.43 -14.65 13.64
CA THR A 235 -3.44 -13.99 14.47
C THR A 235 -3.13 -14.20 15.97
N GLN A 236 -2.75 -15.41 16.38
CA GLN A 236 -2.37 -15.69 17.76
C GLN A 236 -1.07 -14.99 18.18
N LYS A 237 -0.04 -15.00 17.32
CA LYS A 237 1.25 -14.33 17.58
C LYS A 237 1.08 -12.84 17.85
N TYR A 238 0.23 -12.17 17.09
CA TYR A 238 0.02 -10.71 17.17
C TYR A 238 -1.12 -10.28 18.10
N SER A 239 -1.95 -11.21 18.58
CA SER A 239 -3.13 -10.87 19.40
C SER A 239 -2.77 -10.09 20.67
N THR A 240 -1.70 -10.47 21.33
CA THR A 240 -1.26 -9.85 22.59
C THR A 240 -0.78 -8.41 22.35
N VAL A 241 0.04 -8.17 21.32
CA VAL A 241 0.57 -6.83 21.04
C VAL A 241 -0.51 -5.89 20.54
N ILE A 242 -1.44 -6.36 19.70
CA ILE A 242 -2.59 -5.57 19.24
C ILE A 242 -3.49 -5.17 20.39
N ARG A 243 -3.81 -6.10 21.29
CA ARG A 243 -4.61 -5.82 22.48
C ARG A 243 -3.91 -4.88 23.45
N ALA A 244 -2.62 -5.09 23.70
CA ALA A 244 -1.81 -4.21 24.54
C ALA A 244 -1.82 -2.78 23.98
N ALA A 245 -1.58 -2.61 22.69
CA ALA A 245 -1.65 -1.32 22.03
C ALA A 245 -3.03 -0.68 22.15
N ALA A 246 -4.09 -1.46 21.88
CA ALA A 246 -5.45 -0.95 22.01
C ALA A 246 -5.80 -0.53 23.45
N ASN A 247 -5.34 -1.26 24.45
CA ASN A 247 -5.62 -0.97 25.88
C ASN A 247 -4.74 0.17 26.44
N ALA A 248 -3.62 0.48 25.81
CA ALA A 248 -2.76 1.60 26.22
C ALA A 248 -3.42 2.97 25.97
N VAL A 249 -4.46 3.03 25.13
CA VAL A 249 -5.16 4.28 24.78
C VAL A 249 -6.52 4.30 25.46
N THR A 250 -6.66 5.12 26.48
CA THR A 250 -7.87 5.24 27.31
C THR A 250 -8.80 6.37 26.86
N GLN A 251 -8.28 7.36 26.17
CA GLN A 251 -9.03 8.52 25.67
C GLN A 251 -8.72 8.77 24.20
N GLN A 252 -9.73 9.15 23.45
CA GLN A 252 -9.66 9.55 22.04
C GLN A 252 -10.58 10.77 21.81
N ALA A 253 -10.33 11.50 20.72
CA ALA A 253 -11.24 12.55 20.29
C ALA A 253 -12.64 11.98 19.96
N THR A 254 -13.63 12.86 19.83
CA THR A 254 -14.99 12.46 19.51
C THR A 254 -15.13 12.08 18.04
N TYR A 255 -15.74 10.92 17.79
CA TYR A 255 -16.08 10.47 16.45
C TYR A 255 -17.60 10.52 16.21
N PRO A 256 -18.04 10.73 14.95
CA PRO A 256 -19.45 10.68 14.62
C PRO A 256 -20.01 9.27 14.86
N THR A 257 -21.21 9.20 15.39
CA THR A 257 -21.96 7.95 15.60
C THR A 257 -22.60 7.44 14.31
N ASN A 258 -22.90 6.15 14.24
CA ASN A 258 -23.52 5.51 13.07
C ASN A 258 -22.72 5.70 11.76
N ASN A 259 -21.41 5.72 11.86
CA ASN A 259 -20.48 5.88 10.76
C ASN A 259 -19.41 4.79 10.84
N SER A 260 -19.59 3.72 10.07
CA SER A 260 -18.68 2.56 10.09
C SER A 260 -17.24 2.91 9.66
N LEU A 261 -17.04 3.93 8.82
CA LEU A 261 -15.70 4.41 8.49
C LEU A 261 -15.04 5.10 9.68
N ALA A 262 -15.81 5.91 10.43
CA ALA A 262 -15.33 6.54 11.64
C ALA A 262 -14.94 5.52 12.71
N ASP A 263 -15.73 4.45 12.87
CA ASP A 263 -15.42 3.35 13.79
C ASP A 263 -14.10 2.65 13.40
N GLN A 264 -13.89 2.37 12.10
CA GLN A 264 -12.65 1.77 11.59
C GLN A 264 -11.45 2.71 11.82
N LEU A 265 -11.54 3.98 11.47
CA LEU A 265 -10.47 4.96 11.63
C LEU A 265 -10.14 5.21 13.11
N LYS A 266 -11.12 5.16 14.00
CA LYS A 266 -10.93 5.22 15.45
C LYS A 266 -10.07 4.07 15.96
N ILE A 267 -10.28 2.85 15.44
CA ILE A 267 -9.42 1.70 15.75
C ILE A 267 -7.99 1.95 15.27
N VAL A 268 -7.81 2.45 14.04
CA VAL A 268 -6.48 2.76 13.48
C VAL A 268 -5.74 3.77 14.36
N ALA A 269 -6.35 4.91 14.70
CA ALA A 269 -5.74 5.92 15.57
C ALA A 269 -5.29 5.35 16.91
N ARG A 270 -6.13 4.51 17.51
CA ARG A 270 -5.86 3.81 18.76
C ARG A 270 -4.64 2.89 18.67
N LEU A 271 -4.52 2.10 17.60
CA LEU A 271 -3.41 1.18 17.40
C LEU A 271 -2.09 1.92 17.11
N VAL A 272 -2.13 2.98 16.30
CA VAL A 272 -0.96 3.84 16.03
C VAL A 272 -0.46 4.50 17.32
N LYS A 273 -1.35 5.11 18.11
CA LYS A 273 -0.99 5.71 19.41
C LYS A 273 -0.52 4.67 20.42
N GLY A 274 -1.08 3.47 20.40
CA GLY A 274 -0.68 2.36 21.24
C GLY A 274 0.72 1.81 20.96
N GLY A 275 1.41 2.35 19.94
CA GLY A 275 2.81 2.10 19.66
C GLY A 275 3.08 1.01 18.63
N LEU A 276 2.05 0.51 17.92
CA LEU A 276 2.31 -0.45 16.84
C LEU A 276 3.19 0.15 15.75
N LYS A 277 4.14 -0.66 15.30
CA LYS A 277 5.05 -0.38 14.19
C LYS A 277 4.43 -0.72 12.82
N THR A 278 3.15 -1.07 12.79
CA THR A 278 2.39 -1.39 11.57
C THR A 278 2.49 -0.27 10.53
N ARG A 279 2.88 -0.61 9.31
CA ARG A 279 3.18 0.37 8.25
C ARG A 279 1.95 0.79 7.45
N VAL A 280 1.03 -0.14 7.22
CA VAL A 280 -0.12 0.08 6.36
C VAL A 280 -1.40 -0.35 7.08
N TYR A 281 -2.37 0.55 7.12
CA TYR A 281 -3.73 0.25 7.55
C TYR A 281 -4.68 0.40 6.37
N MET A 282 -5.65 -0.51 6.29
CA MET A 282 -6.71 -0.44 5.29
C MET A 282 -8.06 -0.39 5.96
N VAL A 283 -8.90 0.51 5.48
CA VAL A 283 -10.31 0.66 5.84
C VAL A 283 -11.15 0.77 4.58
N SER A 284 -12.41 0.38 4.63
CA SER A 284 -13.29 0.42 3.48
C SER A 284 -14.67 0.98 3.84
N PHE A 285 -15.25 1.72 2.90
CA PHE A 285 -16.58 2.28 3.00
C PHE A 285 -17.29 2.14 1.66
N GLY A 286 -18.39 1.39 1.63
CA GLY A 286 -19.14 1.08 0.41
C GLY A 286 -20.39 1.93 0.24
N GLY A 287 -21.12 1.63 -0.85
CA GLY A 287 -22.40 2.25 -1.19
C GLY A 287 -22.33 3.28 -2.32
N PHE A 288 -21.13 3.49 -2.92
CA PHE A 288 -20.94 4.48 -3.98
C PHE A 288 -21.47 4.07 -5.34
N ASP A 289 -22.04 2.87 -5.47
CA ASP A 289 -22.66 2.41 -6.73
C ASP A 289 -24.05 3.04 -6.95
N THR A 290 -24.07 4.34 -7.19
CA THR A 290 -25.26 5.19 -7.25
C THR A 290 -25.82 5.33 -8.67
N HIS A 291 -26.21 4.20 -9.28
CA HIS A 291 -26.84 4.19 -10.61
C HIS A 291 -28.22 4.83 -10.63
N SER A 292 -28.88 4.93 -9.50
CA SER A 292 -30.21 5.53 -9.37
C SER A 292 -30.35 6.25 -8.03
N VAL A 293 -31.24 7.24 -7.98
CA VAL A 293 -31.58 7.97 -6.74
C VAL A 293 -30.34 8.44 -5.99
N GLN A 294 -29.32 8.85 -6.75
CA GLN A 294 -28.05 9.36 -6.20
C GLN A 294 -28.27 10.59 -5.31
N VAL A 295 -29.19 11.43 -5.74
CA VAL A 295 -29.59 12.67 -5.03
C VAL A 295 -31.09 12.71 -4.83
N ASN A 296 -31.55 13.56 -3.91
CA ASN A 296 -32.96 13.90 -3.81
C ASN A 296 -33.34 14.88 -4.94
N ALA A 297 -34.32 14.54 -5.75
CA ALA A 297 -34.74 15.35 -6.89
C ALA A 297 -35.23 16.77 -6.49
N ALA A 298 -35.74 16.96 -5.28
CA ALA A 298 -36.16 18.27 -4.77
C ALA A 298 -34.98 19.14 -4.26
N ASP A 299 -33.89 18.51 -3.84
CA ASP A 299 -32.65 19.18 -3.40
C ASP A 299 -31.45 18.28 -3.68
N THR A 300 -30.75 18.52 -4.78
CA THR A 300 -29.62 17.72 -5.23
C THR A 300 -28.41 17.76 -4.30
N THR A 301 -28.40 18.65 -3.30
CA THR A 301 -27.38 18.67 -2.24
C THR A 301 -27.60 17.63 -1.16
N THR A 302 -28.70 16.88 -1.24
CA THR A 302 -29.08 15.82 -0.29
C THR A 302 -29.29 14.48 -1.03
N GLY A 303 -29.44 13.40 -0.28
CA GLY A 303 -29.67 12.05 -0.81
C GLY A 303 -28.53 11.09 -0.51
N ALA A 304 -28.50 9.97 -1.23
CA ALA A 304 -27.57 8.87 -0.95
C ALA A 304 -26.10 9.31 -1.04
N HIS A 305 -25.71 9.92 -2.15
CA HIS A 305 -24.31 10.33 -2.36
C HIS A 305 -23.86 11.42 -1.36
N ALA A 306 -24.72 12.39 -1.10
CA ALA A 306 -24.47 13.43 -0.09
C ALA A 306 -24.19 12.83 1.30
N THR A 307 -24.99 11.83 1.70
CA THR A 307 -24.80 11.12 2.97
C THR A 307 -23.48 10.36 3.01
N LEU A 308 -23.09 9.69 1.91
CA LEU A 308 -21.81 8.98 1.82
C LEU A 308 -20.63 9.95 1.91
N LEU A 309 -20.67 11.06 1.16
CA LEU A 309 -19.63 12.10 1.20
C LEU A 309 -19.50 12.76 2.57
N GLN A 310 -20.63 13.03 3.25
CA GLN A 310 -20.64 13.54 4.61
C GLN A 310 -19.94 12.57 5.56
N ARG A 311 -20.31 11.29 5.53
CA ARG A 311 -19.72 10.27 6.41
C ARG A 311 -18.21 10.12 6.17
N VAL A 312 -17.75 10.15 4.93
CA VAL A 312 -16.31 10.13 4.61
C VAL A 312 -15.61 11.38 5.16
N SER A 313 -16.17 12.55 4.90
CA SER A 313 -15.63 13.83 5.34
C SER A 313 -15.52 13.93 6.86
N ASP A 314 -16.59 13.58 7.58
CA ASP A 314 -16.65 13.65 9.02
C ASP A 314 -15.73 12.61 9.69
N ALA A 315 -15.65 11.40 9.12
CA ALA A 315 -14.76 10.35 9.62
C ALA A 315 -13.29 10.72 9.48
N ILE A 316 -12.88 11.26 8.32
CA ILE A 316 -11.50 11.69 8.07
C ILE A 316 -11.14 12.89 8.96
N LYS A 317 -12.05 13.86 9.13
CA LYS A 317 -11.80 14.99 10.05
C LYS A 317 -11.63 14.52 11.49
N ALA A 318 -12.55 13.69 11.99
CA ALA A 318 -12.46 13.15 13.34
C ALA A 318 -11.16 12.33 13.54
N PHE A 319 -10.75 11.57 12.54
CA PHE A 319 -9.49 10.84 12.58
C PHE A 319 -8.26 11.76 12.69
N GLN A 320 -8.22 12.83 11.88
CA GLN A 320 -7.11 13.79 11.93
C GLN A 320 -7.07 14.54 13.26
N ASP A 321 -8.23 14.90 13.81
CA ASP A 321 -8.33 15.53 15.12
C ASP A 321 -7.87 14.60 16.24
N ASP A 322 -8.21 13.31 16.14
CA ASP A 322 -7.78 12.31 17.10
C ASP A 322 -6.27 12.05 17.04
N LEU A 323 -5.67 11.95 15.83
CA LEU A 323 -4.22 11.83 15.68
C LEU A 323 -3.47 13.01 16.30
N LYS A 324 -4.02 14.23 16.12
CA LYS A 324 -3.49 15.46 16.75
C LYS A 324 -3.63 15.41 18.26
N PHE A 325 -4.82 15.07 18.76
CA PHE A 325 -5.09 14.92 20.20
C PHE A 325 -4.16 13.90 20.85
N LEU A 326 -3.91 12.79 20.16
CA LEU A 326 -3.02 11.73 20.60
C LEU A 326 -1.52 12.04 20.42
N GLY A 327 -1.16 13.12 19.72
CA GLY A 327 0.23 13.54 19.47
C GLY A 327 0.99 12.60 18.53
N VAL A 328 0.29 12.04 17.53
CA VAL A 328 0.88 11.11 16.52
C VAL A 328 0.58 11.52 15.07
N GLU A 329 0.08 12.74 14.85
CA GLU A 329 -0.35 13.19 13.52
C GLU A 329 0.79 13.21 12.49
N GLU A 330 2.03 13.49 12.90
CA GLU A 330 3.20 13.54 12.02
C GLU A 330 3.61 12.17 11.46
N ARG A 331 3.15 11.09 12.09
CA ARG A 331 3.44 9.70 11.70
C ARG A 331 2.48 9.16 10.64
N VAL A 332 1.39 9.87 10.34
CA VAL A 332 0.27 9.30 9.58
C VAL A 332 -0.15 10.18 8.43
N ILE A 333 -0.17 9.60 7.23
CA ILE A 333 -0.92 10.14 6.11
C ILE A 333 -2.02 9.16 5.71
N GLY A 334 -3.08 9.68 5.10
CA GLY A 334 -4.11 8.85 4.51
C GLY A 334 -4.40 9.22 3.07
N MET A 335 -4.91 8.25 2.32
CA MET A 335 -5.40 8.47 0.96
C MET A 335 -6.75 7.79 0.76
N THR A 336 -7.62 8.40 -0.05
CA THR A 336 -8.85 7.77 -0.53
C THR A 336 -8.65 7.24 -1.94
N TYR A 337 -9.33 6.15 -2.32
CA TYR A 337 -9.48 5.76 -3.72
C TYR A 337 -10.83 5.10 -3.96
N SER A 338 -11.30 5.16 -5.18
CA SER A 338 -12.42 4.37 -5.68
C SER A 338 -11.96 3.62 -6.93
N GLU A 339 -12.50 2.44 -7.19
CA GLU A 339 -12.06 1.56 -8.28
C GLU A 339 -12.22 2.17 -9.68
N PHE A 340 -13.15 3.11 -9.82
CA PHE A 340 -13.34 3.97 -10.99
C PHE A 340 -14.21 5.19 -10.63
N GLY A 341 -14.34 6.13 -11.55
CA GLY A 341 -15.26 7.27 -11.46
C GLY A 341 -16.60 7.01 -12.13
N ARG A 342 -17.34 8.08 -12.37
CA ARG A 342 -18.64 8.03 -13.06
C ARG A 342 -18.59 8.78 -14.38
N ARG A 343 -19.54 8.47 -15.29
CA ARG A 343 -19.72 9.16 -16.56
C ARG A 343 -19.92 10.66 -16.33
N ILE A 344 -19.52 11.45 -17.32
CA ILE A 344 -19.74 12.91 -17.31
C ILE A 344 -21.24 13.19 -17.23
N LYS A 345 -22.03 12.52 -18.07
CA LYS A 345 -23.48 12.68 -18.13
C LYS A 345 -24.18 11.82 -17.10
N SER A 346 -25.18 12.40 -16.43
CA SER A 346 -26.09 11.64 -15.58
C SER A 346 -27.08 10.81 -16.43
N ASN A 347 -27.68 9.80 -15.82
CA ASN A 347 -28.70 8.98 -16.44
C ASN A 347 -30.14 9.44 -16.08
N SER A 348 -31.14 8.79 -16.68
CA SER A 348 -32.56 9.10 -16.45
C SER A 348 -33.09 8.65 -15.09
N SER A 349 -32.33 7.80 -14.37
CA SER A 349 -32.69 7.29 -13.04
C SER A 349 -32.20 8.19 -11.90
N VAL A 350 -31.82 9.44 -12.20
CA VAL A 350 -31.26 10.40 -11.21
C VAL A 350 -30.00 9.81 -10.56
N GLY A 351 -29.11 9.25 -11.38
CA GLY A 351 -27.85 8.64 -11.00
C GLY A 351 -26.80 8.77 -12.07
N THR A 352 -25.73 8.00 -11.96
CA THR A 352 -24.59 8.02 -12.88
C THR A 352 -24.09 6.60 -13.17
N ASP A 353 -23.67 6.37 -14.41
CA ASP A 353 -23.12 5.08 -14.83
C ASP A 353 -21.60 5.02 -14.64
N HIS A 354 -21.03 3.82 -14.66
CA HIS A 354 -19.59 3.60 -14.49
C HIS A 354 -18.78 4.40 -15.50
N GLY A 355 -17.79 5.12 -15.00
CA GLY A 355 -16.89 5.97 -15.77
C GLY A 355 -15.43 5.69 -15.42
N ALA A 356 -14.52 6.53 -15.96
CA ALA A 356 -13.08 6.28 -15.86
C ALA A 356 -12.43 6.91 -14.63
N ALA A 357 -11.91 8.13 -14.77
CA ALA A 357 -11.14 8.79 -13.72
C ALA A 357 -12.00 9.46 -12.66
N ALA A 358 -11.48 9.53 -11.44
CA ALA A 358 -12.11 10.20 -10.29
C ALA A 358 -11.06 11.00 -9.49
N PRO A 359 -11.46 12.01 -8.69
CA PRO A 359 -10.55 12.65 -7.77
C PRO A 359 -10.17 11.71 -6.62
N MET A 360 -8.91 11.83 -6.15
CA MET A 360 -8.43 11.23 -4.91
C MET A 360 -8.11 12.33 -3.89
N PHE A 361 -8.30 12.02 -2.60
CA PHE A 361 -7.83 12.88 -1.53
C PHE A 361 -6.64 12.25 -0.82
N LEU A 362 -5.63 13.09 -0.53
CA LEU A 362 -4.62 12.82 0.49
C LEU A 362 -4.90 13.71 1.69
N PHE A 363 -4.64 13.20 2.90
CA PHE A 363 -4.83 13.94 4.14
C PHE A 363 -3.76 13.58 5.18
N GLY A 364 -3.36 14.55 5.98
CA GLY A 364 -2.32 14.44 7.01
C GLY A 364 -1.50 15.71 7.15
N SER A 365 -0.79 15.86 8.26
CA SER A 365 0.04 17.06 8.55
C SER A 365 1.20 17.23 7.56
N SER A 366 1.73 16.12 7.03
CA SER A 366 2.84 16.10 6.06
C SER A 366 2.39 16.23 4.60
N VAL A 367 1.08 16.32 4.33
CA VAL A 367 0.55 16.48 2.97
C VAL A 367 0.74 17.91 2.49
N GLU A 368 1.21 18.09 1.24
CA GLU A 368 1.24 19.38 0.56
C GLU A 368 -0.19 19.75 0.15
N ALA A 369 -0.79 20.74 0.82
CA ALA A 369 -2.20 21.07 0.69
C ALA A 369 -2.59 21.64 -0.68
N GLY A 370 -3.89 21.65 -0.98
CA GLY A 370 -4.47 22.27 -2.17
C GLY A 370 -4.87 21.26 -3.24
N MET A 371 -4.77 21.64 -4.51
CA MET A 371 -5.17 20.82 -5.65
C MET A 371 -3.98 20.48 -6.54
N LEU A 372 -3.88 19.24 -6.99
CA LEU A 372 -3.00 18.81 -8.07
C LEU A 372 -3.84 18.48 -9.29
N GLY A 373 -3.44 19.03 -10.45
CA GLY A 373 -4.19 18.94 -11.69
C GLY A 373 -5.15 20.11 -11.88
N VAL A 374 -5.97 20.01 -12.91
CA VAL A 374 -6.96 21.01 -13.31
C VAL A 374 -8.36 20.39 -13.34
N ASN A 375 -9.40 21.21 -13.37
CA ASN A 375 -10.75 20.70 -13.54
C ASN A 375 -10.86 19.85 -14.80
N PRO A 376 -11.59 18.73 -14.76
CA PRO A 376 -11.83 17.92 -15.96
C PRO A 376 -12.55 18.72 -17.04
N THR A 377 -12.11 18.55 -18.29
CA THR A 377 -12.80 19.15 -19.43
C THR A 377 -14.13 18.44 -19.66
N ILE A 378 -15.22 19.18 -19.65
CA ILE A 378 -16.56 18.70 -19.95
C ILE A 378 -16.95 19.14 -21.35
N PRO A 379 -17.23 18.23 -22.32
CA PRO A 379 -17.70 18.59 -23.65
C PRO A 379 -19.02 19.37 -23.60
N ALA A 380 -19.18 20.37 -24.48
CA ALA A 380 -20.42 21.13 -24.55
C ALA A 380 -21.65 20.25 -24.85
N ASN A 381 -21.44 19.20 -25.65
CA ASN A 381 -22.46 18.20 -26.01
C ASN A 381 -22.02 16.82 -25.44
N ALA A 382 -21.87 16.73 -24.12
CA ALA A 382 -21.49 15.47 -23.49
C ALA A 382 -22.47 14.35 -23.83
N SER A 383 -21.95 13.22 -24.29
CA SER A 383 -22.71 11.99 -24.56
C SER A 383 -22.81 11.10 -23.33
N VAL A 384 -23.70 10.11 -23.36
CA VAL A 384 -23.84 9.11 -22.29
C VAL A 384 -22.61 8.23 -22.14
N ASN A 385 -21.72 8.18 -23.15
CA ASN A 385 -20.51 7.39 -23.14
C ASN A 385 -19.26 8.17 -22.77
N ASP A 386 -19.36 9.49 -22.58
CA ASP A 386 -18.20 10.31 -22.27
C ASP A 386 -17.71 10.08 -20.85
N ASN A 387 -16.40 9.91 -20.75
CA ASN A 387 -15.68 9.70 -19.50
C ASN A 387 -14.82 10.91 -19.15
N ILE A 388 -14.50 11.06 -17.89
CA ILE A 388 -13.44 11.97 -17.44
C ILE A 388 -12.10 11.42 -17.93
N PRO A 389 -11.35 12.15 -18.76
CA PRO A 389 -10.00 11.77 -19.15
C PRO A 389 -9.07 11.76 -17.93
N MET A 390 -8.23 10.76 -17.84
CA MET A 390 -7.21 10.66 -16.80
C MET A 390 -6.17 11.78 -16.96
N GLN A 391 -5.84 12.48 -15.86
CA GLN A 391 -4.71 13.40 -15.77
C GLN A 391 -3.51 12.74 -15.09
N TYR A 392 -3.76 11.94 -14.06
CA TYR A 392 -2.72 11.24 -13.31
C TYR A 392 -3.01 9.75 -13.24
N ASP A 393 -1.97 8.98 -13.50
CA ASP A 393 -2.00 7.56 -13.25
C ASP A 393 -1.87 7.30 -11.74
N PHE A 394 -2.77 6.50 -11.16
CA PHE A 394 -2.78 6.21 -9.72
C PHE A 394 -1.47 5.56 -9.25
N ARG A 395 -0.76 4.86 -10.13
CA ARG A 395 0.54 4.24 -9.83
C ARG A 395 1.63 5.27 -9.54
N SER A 396 1.54 6.46 -10.14
CA SER A 396 2.44 7.58 -9.80
C SER A 396 2.19 8.12 -8.39
N ILE A 397 0.94 8.04 -7.90
CA ILE A 397 0.60 8.40 -6.53
C ILE A 397 1.23 7.37 -5.56
N TYR A 398 1.04 6.07 -5.84
CA TYR A 398 1.64 5.00 -5.03
C TYR A 398 3.17 5.07 -5.04
N SER A 399 3.77 5.27 -6.22
CA SER A 399 5.21 5.45 -6.37
C SER A 399 5.72 6.63 -5.52
N THR A 400 5.03 7.78 -5.58
CA THR A 400 5.39 8.95 -4.78
C THR A 400 5.29 8.68 -3.27
N ILE A 401 4.26 7.96 -2.83
CA ILE A 401 4.12 7.57 -1.41
C ILE A 401 5.28 6.66 -0.99
N LEU A 402 5.63 5.67 -1.80
CA LEU A 402 6.77 4.79 -1.51
C LEU A 402 8.09 5.57 -1.46
N GLU A 403 8.31 6.49 -2.40
CA GLU A 403 9.54 7.29 -2.50
C GLU A 403 9.62 8.39 -1.42
N LYS A 404 8.54 9.17 -1.20
CA LYS A 404 8.58 10.40 -0.40
C LYS A 404 7.98 10.26 1.00
N TRP A 405 7.19 9.22 1.26
CA TRP A 405 6.66 8.93 2.58
C TRP A 405 7.40 7.77 3.27
N PHE A 406 7.57 6.67 2.57
CA PHE A 406 8.36 5.54 3.08
C PHE A 406 9.86 5.66 2.79
N CYS A 407 10.28 6.71 2.08
CA CYS A 407 11.67 7.09 1.83
C CYS A 407 12.49 6.02 1.10
N LEU A 408 11.87 5.26 0.20
CA LEU A 408 12.58 4.30 -0.61
C LEU A 408 13.32 4.98 -1.77
N ASP A 409 14.42 4.37 -2.19
CA ASP A 409 15.08 4.76 -3.44
C ASP A 409 14.17 4.56 -4.65
N LYS A 410 14.22 5.48 -5.61
CA LYS A 410 13.37 5.46 -6.79
C LYS A 410 13.52 4.17 -7.61
N THR A 411 14.73 3.65 -7.74
CA THR A 411 14.99 2.42 -8.50
C THR A 411 14.35 1.20 -7.83
N ILE A 412 14.35 1.18 -6.51
CA ILE A 412 13.66 0.18 -5.70
C ILE A 412 12.15 0.31 -5.92
N VAL A 413 11.62 1.53 -5.80
CA VAL A 413 10.19 1.78 -6.01
C VAL A 413 9.74 1.27 -7.38
N GLU A 414 10.46 1.61 -8.44
CA GLU A 414 10.15 1.14 -9.80
C GLU A 414 10.12 -0.39 -9.89
N SER A 415 11.01 -1.08 -9.19
CA SER A 415 11.07 -2.55 -9.15
C SER A 415 9.89 -3.22 -8.43
N LEU A 416 9.17 -2.48 -7.59
CA LEU A 416 7.99 -2.98 -6.86
C LEU A 416 6.71 -2.98 -7.71
N PHE A 417 6.71 -2.31 -8.86
CA PHE A 417 5.56 -2.32 -9.76
C PHE A 417 5.65 -3.48 -10.75
N PRO A 418 4.51 -3.97 -11.25
CA PRO A 418 4.49 -5.01 -12.26
C PRO A 418 5.27 -4.58 -13.50
N PRO A 419 6.01 -5.48 -14.15
CA PRO A 419 6.70 -5.15 -15.39
C PRO A 419 5.70 -4.80 -16.49
N ASN A 420 6.13 -3.96 -17.43
CA ASN A 420 5.32 -3.53 -18.58
C ASN A 420 4.05 -2.76 -18.20
N ILE A 421 4.05 -2.05 -17.08
CA ILE A 421 3.02 -1.06 -16.85
C ILE A 421 3.15 0.01 -17.96
N ASN A 422 2.05 0.26 -18.69
CA ASN A 422 2.02 1.18 -19.83
C ASN A 422 2.03 2.64 -19.38
N THR A 423 2.84 2.97 -18.36
CA THR A 423 2.95 4.32 -17.81
C THR A 423 4.35 4.55 -17.27
N GLN A 424 4.85 5.77 -17.44
CA GLN A 424 6.04 6.23 -16.76
C GLN A 424 5.66 6.73 -15.36
N LEU A 425 6.21 6.14 -14.32
CA LEU A 425 5.97 6.56 -12.94
C LEU A 425 6.58 7.96 -12.71
N GLN A 426 5.73 8.88 -12.28
CA GLN A 426 6.12 10.26 -11.98
C GLN A 426 6.17 10.47 -10.47
N THR A 427 7.15 11.23 -10.00
CA THR A 427 7.15 11.75 -8.63
C THR A 427 6.30 13.02 -8.60
N LEU A 428 5.22 12.99 -7.84
CA LEU A 428 4.22 14.06 -7.77
C LEU A 428 4.42 14.94 -6.52
N PRO A 429 4.05 16.23 -6.53
CA PRO A 429 4.16 17.12 -5.37
C PRO A 429 3.02 16.85 -4.37
N LEU A 430 3.06 15.70 -3.69
CA LEU A 430 2.01 15.25 -2.77
C LEU A 430 2.32 15.59 -1.31
N LEU A 431 3.59 15.66 -0.97
CA LEU A 431 4.06 15.80 0.41
C LEU A 431 4.94 17.05 0.56
N LYS A 432 4.94 17.61 1.74
CA LYS A 432 5.80 18.72 2.12
C LYS A 432 7.28 18.35 1.97
N ALA A 433 8.12 19.33 1.72
CA ALA A 433 9.56 19.12 1.66
C ALA A 433 10.10 18.64 3.01
N GLY A 434 11.13 17.81 2.98
CA GLY A 434 11.86 17.40 4.18
C GLY A 434 11.30 16.19 4.92
N VAL A 435 10.21 15.59 4.47
CA VAL A 435 9.61 14.39 5.10
C VAL A 435 10.65 13.25 5.26
N CYS A 436 11.49 13.05 4.27
CA CYS A 436 12.59 12.06 4.30
C CYS A 436 13.95 12.65 4.72
N SER A 437 14.00 13.87 5.25
CA SER A 437 15.27 14.48 5.68
C SER A 437 15.85 13.73 6.87
N GLY A 438 17.11 13.29 6.75
CA GLY A 438 17.78 12.51 7.79
C GLY A 438 17.42 11.01 7.82
N VAL A 439 16.58 10.56 6.90
CA VAL A 439 16.34 9.15 6.63
C VAL A 439 17.31 8.70 5.55
N THR A 440 18.20 7.78 5.88
CA THR A 440 19.03 7.10 4.89
C THR A 440 18.22 5.88 4.43
N PRO A 441 17.91 5.75 3.13
CA PRO A 441 17.25 4.54 2.64
C PRO A 441 18.04 3.31 3.09
N PRO A 442 17.40 2.21 3.49
CA PRO A 442 18.13 0.98 3.78
C PRO A 442 18.95 0.62 2.51
N PRO A 443 20.22 0.25 2.65
CA PRO A 443 20.98 -0.24 1.51
C PRO A 443 20.21 -1.41 0.89
N PRO A 444 20.28 -1.58 -0.42
CA PRO A 444 19.74 -2.78 -1.05
C PRO A 444 20.29 -4.00 -0.28
N PRO A 445 19.49 -5.07 -0.10
CA PRO A 445 19.94 -6.25 0.63
C PRO A 445 21.31 -6.66 0.10
N ASP A 446 22.29 -6.85 0.99
CA ASP A 446 23.63 -7.25 0.60
C ASP A 446 23.51 -8.50 -0.28
N PRO A 447 24.18 -8.53 -1.45
CA PRO A 447 24.24 -9.76 -2.24
C PRO A 447 24.67 -10.99 -1.41
N ALA A 448 25.40 -10.80 -0.32
CA ALA A 448 25.76 -11.85 0.63
C ALA A 448 24.59 -12.38 1.47
N ASP A 449 23.56 -11.59 1.72
CA ASP A 449 22.33 -12.00 2.42
C ASP A 449 21.30 -12.64 1.47
N VAL A 450 21.53 -12.54 0.18
CA VAL A 450 20.65 -13.13 -0.83
C VAL A 450 21.09 -14.58 -1.05
N ILE A 451 20.33 -15.49 -0.47
CA ILE A 451 20.59 -16.94 -0.55
C ILE A 451 20.35 -17.48 -1.96
N VAL A 452 19.40 -16.88 -2.71
CA VAL A 452 19.10 -17.28 -4.09
C VAL A 452 18.93 -16.05 -5.00
N THR A 453 19.66 -16.06 -6.14
CA THR A 453 19.57 -15.04 -7.19
C THR A 453 19.50 -15.70 -8.55
N ASN A 454 19.13 -14.94 -9.59
CA ASN A 454 19.25 -15.42 -10.96
C ASN A 454 19.79 -14.33 -11.89
N TYR A 455 20.55 -14.74 -12.89
CA TYR A 455 21.09 -13.87 -13.93
C TYR A 455 21.19 -14.61 -15.28
N PRO A 456 20.76 -13.99 -16.38
CA PRO A 456 20.09 -12.69 -16.47
C PRO A 456 18.68 -12.69 -15.82
N ASN A 457 18.23 -11.52 -15.37
CA ASN A 457 16.85 -11.29 -14.96
C ASN A 457 16.51 -9.81 -15.28
N PRO A 458 15.69 -9.51 -16.27
CA PRO A 458 14.90 -10.44 -17.10
C PRO A 458 15.71 -11.39 -17.98
N PHE A 459 15.10 -12.51 -18.39
CA PHE A 459 15.69 -13.50 -19.29
C PHE A 459 14.71 -13.93 -20.41
N ILE A 460 15.25 -14.48 -21.52
CA ILE A 460 14.45 -14.91 -22.69
C ILE A 460 14.20 -16.41 -22.63
N THR A 461 15.23 -17.21 -22.80
CA THR A 461 15.14 -18.68 -22.88
C THR A 461 15.62 -19.35 -21.59
N SER A 462 16.67 -18.82 -20.97
CA SER A 462 17.29 -19.43 -19.80
C SER A 462 17.87 -18.40 -18.85
N THR A 463 18.04 -18.80 -17.59
CA THR A 463 18.72 -18.01 -16.56
C THR A 463 19.48 -18.93 -15.62
N THR A 464 20.63 -18.49 -15.13
CA THR A 464 21.40 -19.23 -14.14
C THR A 464 20.98 -18.79 -12.75
N ILE A 465 20.51 -19.73 -11.93
CA ILE A 465 20.19 -19.53 -10.52
C ILE A 465 21.45 -19.80 -9.70
N LYS A 466 21.88 -18.79 -8.96
CA LYS A 466 22.97 -18.86 -8.00
C LYS A 466 22.39 -18.92 -6.59
N PHE A 467 22.83 -19.85 -5.78
CA PHE A 467 22.33 -20.02 -4.42
C PHE A 467 23.44 -20.36 -3.45
N LYS A 468 23.24 -19.96 -2.20
CA LYS A 468 24.11 -20.28 -1.08
C LYS A 468 23.43 -21.34 -0.20
N THR A 469 24.11 -22.43 0.11
CA THR A 469 23.63 -23.46 1.04
C THR A 469 24.61 -23.61 2.20
N GLU A 470 24.10 -23.94 3.36
CA GLU A 470 24.93 -24.27 4.54
C GLU A 470 25.37 -25.76 4.57
N GLY A 471 25.13 -26.47 3.48
CA GLY A 471 25.30 -27.92 3.37
C GLY A 471 23.99 -28.66 3.69
N GLY A 472 24.01 -30.01 3.56
CA GLY A 472 22.82 -30.84 3.73
C GLY A 472 21.81 -30.71 2.58
N HIS A 473 20.58 -31.16 2.84
CA HIS A 473 19.55 -31.26 1.81
C HIS A 473 19.10 -29.88 1.31
N THR A 474 19.21 -29.68 0.00
CA THR A 474 18.85 -28.43 -0.67
C THR A 474 17.86 -28.71 -1.78
N LEU A 475 16.75 -27.97 -1.77
CA LEU A 475 15.67 -28.03 -2.76
C LEU A 475 15.53 -26.68 -3.46
N ILE A 476 15.58 -26.70 -4.80
CA ILE A 476 15.25 -25.52 -5.63
C ILE A 476 14.15 -25.89 -6.61
N GLN A 477 13.05 -25.17 -6.52
CA GLN A 477 11.88 -25.37 -7.37
C GLN A 477 11.54 -24.07 -8.11
N ILE A 478 11.12 -24.23 -9.36
CA ILE A 478 10.49 -23.15 -10.11
C ILE A 478 8.99 -23.27 -9.92
N ILE A 479 8.38 -22.19 -9.47
CA ILE A 479 6.95 -22.11 -9.26
C ILE A 479 6.36 -20.95 -10.06
N ASP A 480 5.11 -21.09 -10.46
CA ASP A 480 4.37 -20.01 -11.10
C ASP A 480 3.76 -19.04 -10.06
N THR A 481 3.04 -18.03 -10.55
CA THR A 481 2.37 -17.02 -9.73
C THR A 481 1.25 -17.59 -8.85
N LEU A 482 0.78 -18.81 -9.14
CA LEU A 482 -0.20 -19.57 -8.34
C LEU A 482 0.46 -20.49 -7.31
N GLY A 483 1.81 -20.50 -7.24
CA GLY A 483 2.59 -21.37 -6.35
C GLY A 483 2.71 -22.81 -6.83
N ARG A 484 2.25 -23.13 -8.06
CA ARG A 484 2.38 -24.48 -8.64
C ARG A 484 3.82 -24.73 -9.02
N VAL A 485 4.35 -25.88 -8.63
CA VAL A 485 5.69 -26.31 -9.03
C VAL A 485 5.69 -26.68 -10.50
N LEU A 486 6.46 -25.95 -11.29
CA LEU A 486 6.64 -26.20 -12.72
C LEU A 486 7.86 -27.11 -12.98
N LYS A 487 8.92 -26.93 -12.19
CA LYS A 487 10.16 -27.68 -12.35
C LYS A 487 10.89 -27.77 -11.02
N VAL A 488 11.50 -28.91 -10.74
CA VAL A 488 12.47 -29.09 -9.66
C VAL A 488 13.87 -29.06 -10.30
N LEU A 489 14.68 -28.10 -9.89
CA LEU A 489 16.02 -27.90 -10.42
C LEU A 489 17.11 -28.57 -9.58
N VAL A 490 16.90 -28.54 -8.27
CA VAL A 490 17.81 -29.16 -7.28
C VAL A 490 16.94 -29.86 -6.24
N ASP A 491 17.29 -31.10 -5.94
CA ASP A 491 16.70 -31.92 -4.86
C ASP A 491 17.76 -32.92 -4.42
N ARG A 492 18.74 -32.46 -3.62
CA ARG A 492 19.88 -33.28 -3.21
C ARG A 492 20.65 -32.72 -2.02
N ASP A 493 21.49 -33.56 -1.42
CA ASP A 493 22.41 -33.17 -0.39
C ASP A 493 23.68 -32.52 -0.95
N TYR A 494 24.13 -31.44 -0.30
CA TYR A 494 25.41 -30.81 -0.51
C TYR A 494 26.34 -31.11 0.66
N PRO A 495 27.58 -31.57 0.38
CA PRO A 495 28.48 -32.03 1.45
C PRO A 495 29.04 -30.88 2.30
N THR A 496 29.09 -29.67 1.75
CA THR A 496 29.69 -28.50 2.38
C THR A 496 28.84 -27.25 2.15
N ALA A 497 28.92 -26.30 3.08
CA ALA A 497 28.46 -24.96 2.86
C ALA A 497 29.18 -24.32 1.66
N GLY A 498 28.48 -23.60 0.83
CA GLY A 498 29.07 -22.98 -0.36
C GLY A 498 28.04 -22.30 -1.26
N ILE A 499 28.58 -21.69 -2.31
CA ILE A 499 27.80 -21.04 -3.36
C ILE A 499 27.82 -21.95 -4.58
N TYR A 500 26.62 -22.26 -5.07
CA TYR A 500 26.39 -23.16 -6.20
C TYR A 500 25.52 -22.49 -7.26
N THR A 501 25.51 -23.06 -8.45
CA THR A 501 24.69 -22.58 -9.55
C THR A 501 23.95 -23.74 -10.21
N VAL A 502 22.74 -23.43 -10.71
CA VAL A 502 21.99 -24.35 -11.57
C VAL A 502 21.32 -23.54 -12.68
N ASN A 503 21.36 -24.10 -13.90
CA ASN A 503 20.71 -23.47 -15.04
C ASN A 503 19.21 -23.81 -15.06
N PHE A 504 18.38 -22.79 -15.27
CA PHE A 504 16.97 -22.94 -15.54
C PHE A 504 16.71 -22.64 -17.02
N ASP A 505 16.38 -23.68 -17.75
CA ASP A 505 15.83 -23.56 -19.08
C ASP A 505 14.29 -23.46 -18.99
N ALA A 506 13.78 -22.35 -19.50
CA ALA A 506 12.36 -22.01 -19.52
C ALA A 506 11.78 -22.07 -20.95
N GLU A 507 12.43 -22.77 -21.88
CA GLU A 507 11.85 -22.99 -23.20
C GLU A 507 10.48 -23.64 -23.08
N GLY A 508 9.51 -23.17 -23.87
CA GLY A 508 8.13 -23.64 -23.82
C GLY A 508 7.25 -23.01 -22.71
N LEU A 509 7.82 -22.25 -21.77
CA LEU A 509 7.04 -21.50 -20.80
C LEU A 509 6.59 -20.15 -21.38
N ALA A 510 5.39 -19.70 -20.99
CA ALA A 510 4.88 -18.38 -21.37
C ALA A 510 5.76 -17.25 -20.80
N HIS A 511 5.68 -16.05 -21.40
CA HIS A 511 6.29 -14.86 -20.78
C HIS A 511 5.55 -14.53 -19.49
N GLY A 512 6.26 -14.07 -18.48
CA GLY A 512 5.66 -13.74 -17.20
C GLY A 512 6.62 -13.89 -16.04
N ILE A 513 6.08 -13.76 -14.85
CA ILE A 513 6.81 -13.89 -13.60
C ILE A 513 6.79 -15.37 -13.17
N TYR A 514 7.97 -15.86 -12.84
CA TYR A 514 8.21 -17.15 -12.19
C TYR A 514 8.97 -16.90 -10.90
N TYR A 515 9.00 -17.89 -10.03
CA TYR A 515 9.75 -17.78 -8.78
C TYR A 515 10.68 -18.97 -8.63
N ALA A 516 11.93 -18.70 -8.28
CA ALA A 516 12.83 -19.71 -7.74
C ALA A 516 12.61 -19.82 -6.23
N ARG A 517 12.10 -20.94 -5.77
CA ARG A 517 11.95 -21.27 -4.36
C ARG A 517 13.13 -22.13 -3.93
N PHE A 518 13.91 -21.61 -3.00
CA PHE A 518 15.03 -22.27 -2.35
C PHE A 518 14.60 -22.77 -0.97
N GLN A 519 15.01 -23.97 -0.59
CA GLN A 519 14.88 -24.52 0.74
C GLN A 519 16.12 -25.29 1.11
N ASN A 520 16.66 -25.02 2.33
CA ASN A 520 17.76 -25.77 2.92
C ASN A 520 17.50 -25.85 4.45
N GLY A 521 17.20 -27.03 4.95
CA GLY A 521 16.74 -27.21 6.32
C GLY A 521 15.51 -26.37 6.63
N VAL A 522 15.60 -25.49 7.63
CA VAL A 522 14.53 -24.56 8.03
C VAL A 522 14.54 -23.26 7.22
N THR A 523 15.61 -23.01 6.46
CA THR A 523 15.76 -21.80 5.66
C THR A 523 15.01 -21.92 4.34
N GLN A 524 14.14 -20.97 4.06
CA GLN A 524 13.42 -20.88 2.80
C GLN A 524 13.50 -19.47 2.25
N GLN A 525 13.80 -19.32 0.97
CA GLN A 525 13.80 -18.05 0.25
C GLN A 525 13.13 -18.20 -1.12
N VAL A 526 12.48 -17.13 -1.58
CA VAL A 526 11.83 -17.08 -2.89
C VAL A 526 12.34 -15.88 -3.66
N ARG A 527 12.74 -16.10 -4.92
CA ARG A 527 13.23 -15.05 -5.82
C ARG A 527 12.37 -14.96 -7.07
N ALA A 528 11.86 -13.75 -7.34
CA ALA A 528 11.13 -13.48 -8.57
C ALA A 528 12.07 -13.43 -9.79
N MET A 529 11.64 -14.05 -10.86
CA MET A 529 12.33 -14.14 -12.15
C MET A 529 11.39 -13.72 -13.26
N LEU A 530 11.82 -12.81 -14.13
CA LEU A 530 11.00 -12.29 -15.23
C LEU A 530 11.44 -12.91 -16.55
N LYS A 531 10.57 -13.73 -17.15
CA LYS A 531 10.74 -14.22 -18.52
C LYS A 531 10.11 -13.22 -19.49
N VAL A 532 10.92 -12.70 -20.40
CA VAL A 532 10.51 -11.80 -21.48
C VAL A 532 10.57 -12.50 -22.84
N ARG A 533 10.05 -11.82 -23.87
CA ARG A 533 10.10 -12.34 -25.26
C ARG A 533 11.49 -12.30 -25.83
#